data_891ed366178bf6f4583f4bff43551571
#
_entry.id   891ed366178bf6f4583f4bff43551571
#
_cell.length_a   1.000
_cell.length_b   1.000
_cell.length_c   1.000
_cell.angle_alpha   90.00
_cell.angle_beta   90.00
_cell.angle_gamma   90.00
#
_symmetry.space_group_name_H-M   'P 1'
#
loop_
_entity.id
_entity.type
_entity.pdbx_description
1 polymer ?
#
loop_
_entity_poly.entity_id
_entity_poly.type
_entity_poly.pdbx_seq_one_letter_code
_entity_poly.pdbx_strand_id
1 'polypeptide(L)'
;NKENRLNDKDITWILPNRVSFQEFILSKDFKKKSHEMKRKIVNWNSNTEQFDTLYSFNHQSFVANYLSKNSPYRGILLYHGLGSGKSGASISISEGIDDRKVICLLPASLKGNYIEEIKKFGQMSYNKNFFWKFITIPDKEDDLKKFKEIIINKGFPEELVKNENYYTVIDDKRGVFLIDPDK
;
A
#
# COMPACT_ATOMS: atom_id res chain seq x y z
N ASN A 1 17.89 35.76 -1.31
CA ASN A 1 16.74 34.96 -1.78
C ASN A 1 16.37 34.00 -0.68
N LYS A 2 15.28 34.27 0.03
CA LYS A 2 14.72 33.27 0.97
C LYS A 2 14.24 32.07 0.15
N GLU A 3 14.82 30.91 0.39
CA GLU A 3 14.35 29.66 -0.19
C GLU A 3 12.92 29.39 0.27
N ASN A 4 12.06 28.94 -0.64
CA ASN A 4 10.74 28.47 -0.27
C ASN A 4 10.87 27.19 0.54
N ARG A 5 10.64 27.28 1.83
CA ARG A 5 10.63 26.18 2.78
C ARG A 5 9.21 25.98 3.25
N LEU A 6 8.77 24.74 3.24
CA LEU A 6 7.48 24.34 3.78
C LEU A 6 7.75 23.61 5.10
N ASN A 7 7.10 24.08 6.17
CA ASN A 7 7.28 23.51 7.50
C ASN A 7 6.29 22.37 7.71
N ASP A 8 6.79 21.24 8.14
CA ASP A 8 6.05 20.21 8.85
C ASP A 8 6.50 20.25 10.32
N LYS A 9 5.82 19.56 11.22
CA LYS A 9 6.10 19.63 12.67
C LYS A 9 7.56 19.41 13.04
N ASP A 10 8.29 18.62 12.24
CA ASP A 10 9.65 18.19 12.55
C ASP A 10 10.68 18.45 11.43
N ILE A 11 10.25 18.85 10.23
CA ILE A 11 11.12 19.06 9.07
C ILE A 11 10.72 20.33 8.31
N THR A 12 11.72 21.13 7.94
CA THR A 12 11.58 22.20 6.96
C THR A 12 11.88 21.66 5.57
N TRP A 13 10.87 21.57 4.72
CA TRP A 13 10.98 21.02 3.38
C TRP A 13 11.59 22.01 2.39
N ILE A 14 12.45 21.53 1.50
CA ILE A 14 13.05 22.29 0.42
C ILE A 14 12.54 21.77 -0.91
N LEU A 15 12.06 22.68 -1.78
CA LEU A 15 11.52 22.31 -3.09
C LEU A 15 12.62 21.77 -4.01
N PRO A 16 12.31 20.82 -4.93
CA PRO A 16 13.30 20.17 -5.81
C PRO A 16 14.04 21.13 -6.75
N ASN A 17 13.46 22.28 -7.03
CA ASN A 17 14.06 23.32 -7.90
C ASN A 17 15.02 24.26 -7.16
N ARG A 18 15.37 23.98 -5.92
CA ARG A 18 16.31 24.79 -5.12
C ARG A 18 17.69 24.15 -5.10
N VAL A 19 18.73 24.98 -5.10
CA VAL A 19 20.13 24.54 -5.08
C VAL A 19 20.44 23.66 -3.86
N SER A 20 19.90 24.01 -2.70
CA SER A 20 20.09 23.28 -1.44
C SER A 20 19.23 22.00 -1.32
N PHE A 21 18.43 21.66 -2.34
CA PHE A 21 17.58 20.45 -2.28
C PHE A 21 18.38 19.17 -2.11
N GLN A 22 19.48 19.04 -2.86
CA GLN A 22 20.33 17.85 -2.76
C GLN A 22 20.93 17.69 -1.37
N GLU A 23 21.42 18.80 -0.78
CA GLU A 23 21.95 18.81 0.57
C GLU A 23 20.88 18.44 1.60
N PHE A 24 19.67 18.97 1.41
CA PHE A 24 18.52 18.68 2.28
C PHE A 24 18.18 17.18 2.29
N ILE A 25 17.97 16.55 1.13
CA ILE A 25 17.58 15.13 1.08
C ILE A 25 18.71 14.20 1.54
N LEU A 26 19.96 14.65 1.48
CA LEU A 26 21.12 13.91 2.00
C LEU A 26 21.43 14.23 3.46
N SER A 27 20.72 15.18 4.07
CA SER A 27 20.93 15.61 5.46
C SER A 27 20.72 14.48 6.47
N LYS A 28 21.32 14.61 7.63
CA LYS A 28 21.13 13.67 8.74
C LYS A 28 19.68 13.62 9.21
N ASP A 29 18.99 14.76 9.23
CA ASP A 29 17.60 14.86 9.71
C ASP A 29 16.64 14.15 8.75
N PHE A 30 16.78 14.34 7.44
CA PHE A 30 15.99 13.62 6.46
C PHE A 30 16.23 12.11 6.52
N LYS A 31 17.49 11.70 6.64
CA LYS A 31 17.86 10.27 6.78
C LYS A 31 17.34 9.67 8.07
N LYS A 32 17.41 10.40 9.19
CA LYS A 32 16.87 9.94 10.48
C LYS A 32 15.37 9.72 10.40
N LYS A 33 14.59 10.69 9.89
CA LYS A 33 13.16 10.55 9.71
C LYS A 33 12.81 9.39 8.75
N SER A 34 13.57 9.22 7.68
CA SER A 34 13.40 8.09 6.76
C SER A 34 13.64 6.75 7.47
N HIS A 35 14.59 6.68 8.39
CA HIS A 35 14.85 5.49 9.17
C HIS A 35 13.73 5.20 10.19
N GLU A 36 13.15 6.22 10.79
CA GLU A 36 11.99 6.10 11.70
C GLU A 36 10.75 5.56 10.97
N MET A 37 10.62 5.83 9.67
CA MET A 37 9.57 5.27 8.81
C MET A 37 9.85 3.83 8.34
N LYS A 38 10.91 3.19 8.85
CA LYS A 38 11.26 1.81 8.49
C LYS A 38 10.17 0.86 8.97
N ARG A 39 9.54 0.16 8.03
CA ARG A 39 8.41 -0.72 8.34
C ARG A 39 8.90 -2.08 8.82
N LYS A 40 8.25 -2.56 9.85
CA LYS A 40 8.32 -3.97 10.27
C LYS A 40 7.28 -4.75 9.48
N ILE A 41 7.73 -5.75 8.74
CA ILE A 41 6.91 -6.63 7.93
C ILE A 41 6.90 -7.99 8.62
N VAL A 42 5.73 -8.49 8.97
CA VAL A 42 5.58 -9.76 9.67
C VAL A 42 4.87 -10.73 8.74
N ASN A 43 5.55 -11.79 8.36
CA ASN A 43 5.02 -12.83 7.48
C ASN A 43 4.88 -14.15 8.25
N TRP A 44 3.78 -14.86 8.02
CA TRP A 44 3.65 -16.23 8.47
C TRP A 44 4.46 -17.16 7.58
N ASN A 45 5.32 -17.94 8.19
CA ASN A 45 6.10 -18.97 7.49
C ASN A 45 5.46 -20.33 7.76
N SER A 46 4.79 -20.90 6.76
CA SER A 46 4.12 -22.18 6.87
C SER A 46 5.07 -23.37 7.06
N ASN A 47 6.34 -23.24 6.68
CA ASN A 47 7.33 -24.30 6.84
C ASN A 47 7.86 -24.40 8.26
N THR A 48 7.91 -23.29 8.97
CA THR A 48 8.41 -23.22 10.36
C THR A 48 7.32 -23.03 11.38
N GLU A 49 6.06 -22.81 10.92
CA GLU A 49 4.93 -22.45 11.78
C GLU A 49 5.21 -21.27 12.71
N GLN A 50 5.98 -20.32 12.23
CA GLN A 50 6.41 -19.12 12.97
C GLN A 50 6.24 -17.86 12.13
N PHE A 51 6.23 -16.73 12.81
CA PHE A 51 6.22 -15.42 12.16
C PHE A 51 7.65 -14.95 11.88
N ASP A 52 7.99 -14.84 10.60
CA ASP A 52 9.21 -14.18 10.16
C ASP A 52 9.05 -12.67 10.21
N THR A 53 10.02 -11.98 10.75
CA THR A 53 10.07 -10.52 10.78
C THR A 53 11.10 -10.01 9.79
N LEU A 54 10.63 -9.24 8.82
CA LEU A 54 11.47 -8.52 7.88
C LEU A 54 11.36 -7.02 8.14
N TYR A 55 12.34 -6.27 7.70
CA TYR A 55 12.31 -4.82 7.72
C TYR A 55 12.44 -4.27 6.31
N SER A 56 11.73 -3.20 6.01
CA SER A 56 11.91 -2.50 4.74
C SER A 56 13.35 -2.02 4.59
N PHE A 57 13.86 -2.03 3.37
CA PHE A 57 15.21 -1.51 3.09
C PHE A 57 15.26 0.01 3.30
N ASN A 58 16.45 0.53 3.59
CA ASN A 58 16.64 1.96 3.84
C ASN A 58 16.18 2.82 2.66
N HIS A 59 16.43 2.39 1.42
CA HIS A 59 15.99 3.11 0.23
C HIS A 59 14.46 3.10 0.07
N GLN A 60 13.76 2.04 0.50
CA GLN A 60 12.29 1.98 0.50
C GLN A 60 11.70 2.96 1.52
N SER A 61 12.27 3.01 2.71
CA SER A 61 11.88 3.97 3.73
C SER A 61 12.18 5.41 3.31
N PHE A 62 13.29 5.62 2.61
CA PHE A 62 13.65 6.93 2.06
C PHE A 62 12.60 7.45 1.07
N VAL A 63 12.19 6.63 0.11
CA VAL A 63 11.18 7.05 -0.87
C VAL A 63 9.78 7.19 -0.26
N ALA A 64 9.46 6.39 0.74
CA ALA A 64 8.22 6.54 1.51
C ALA A 64 8.18 7.87 2.26
N ASN A 65 9.29 8.29 2.89
CA ASN A 65 9.41 9.60 3.51
C ASN A 65 9.33 10.74 2.47
N TYR A 66 10.01 10.57 1.33
CA TYR A 66 10.00 11.55 0.25
C TYR A 66 8.59 11.84 -0.28
N LEU A 67 7.77 10.81 -0.47
CA LEU A 67 6.37 10.94 -0.92
C LEU A 67 5.34 10.83 0.22
N SER A 68 5.76 11.06 1.45
CA SER A 68 4.83 11.00 2.59
C SER A 68 3.71 12.02 2.47
N LYS A 69 2.60 11.78 3.19
CA LYS A 69 1.41 12.65 3.22
C LYS A 69 1.75 14.13 3.53
N ASN A 70 2.73 14.34 4.39
CA ASN A 70 3.14 15.66 4.85
C ASN A 70 4.20 16.31 3.95
N SER A 71 4.70 15.59 2.93
CA SER A 71 5.70 16.13 2.03
C SER A 71 5.07 16.96 0.90
N PRO A 72 5.76 18.00 0.41
CA PRO A 72 5.30 18.80 -0.73
C PRO A 72 5.52 18.09 -2.07
N TYR A 73 6.25 16.97 -2.08
CA TYR A 73 6.65 16.31 -3.31
C TYR A 73 5.51 15.49 -3.89
N ARG A 74 5.36 15.50 -5.22
CA ARG A 74 4.22 14.92 -5.92
C ARG A 74 4.54 13.70 -6.75
N GLY A 75 5.81 13.39 -6.94
CA GLY A 75 6.23 12.27 -7.77
C GLY A 75 7.71 11.98 -7.64
N ILE A 76 8.07 10.76 -8.03
CA ILE A 76 9.45 10.29 -8.06
C ILE A 76 9.61 9.26 -9.18
N LEU A 77 10.75 9.27 -9.83
CA LEU A 77 11.17 8.20 -10.72
C LEU A 77 12.16 7.29 -9.98
N LEU A 78 11.79 6.03 -9.78
CA LEU A 78 12.66 5.02 -9.17
C LEU A 78 13.43 4.28 -10.26
N TYR A 79 14.68 4.67 -10.46
CA TYR A 79 15.60 4.02 -11.41
C TYR A 79 16.54 3.08 -10.65
N HIS A 80 16.08 1.87 -10.41
CA HIS A 80 16.80 0.85 -9.66
C HIS A 80 17.10 -0.37 -10.51
N GLY A 81 18.20 -1.06 -10.25
CA GLY A 81 18.55 -2.34 -10.88
C GLY A 81 17.52 -3.44 -10.63
N LEU A 82 17.66 -4.55 -11.33
CA LEU A 82 16.83 -5.73 -11.12
C LEU A 82 17.04 -6.28 -9.70
N GLY A 83 15.97 -6.74 -9.05
CA GLY A 83 16.05 -7.29 -7.69
C GLY A 83 16.21 -6.29 -6.55
N SER A 84 16.26 -4.99 -6.83
CA SER A 84 16.44 -3.94 -5.81
C SER A 84 15.20 -3.62 -4.95
N GLY A 85 14.10 -4.37 -5.10
CA GLY A 85 12.89 -4.17 -4.29
C GLY A 85 12.03 -2.98 -4.71
N LYS A 86 11.94 -2.68 -6.02
CA LYS A 86 11.06 -1.61 -6.57
C LYS A 86 9.60 -1.78 -6.16
N SER A 87 9.06 -3.00 -6.24
CA SER A 87 7.68 -3.29 -5.81
C SER A 87 7.49 -3.00 -4.33
N GLY A 88 8.44 -3.43 -3.49
CA GLY A 88 8.41 -3.11 -2.06
C GLY A 88 8.48 -1.59 -1.79
N ALA A 89 9.24 -0.84 -2.58
CA ALA A 89 9.29 0.62 -2.50
C ALA A 89 7.93 1.25 -2.86
N SER A 90 7.28 0.81 -3.95
CA SER A 90 5.96 1.31 -4.36
C SER A 90 4.87 0.98 -3.33
N ILE A 91 4.91 -0.21 -2.74
CA ILE A 91 4.02 -0.61 -1.65
C ILE A 91 4.27 0.26 -0.41
N SER A 92 5.53 0.50 -0.04
CA SER A 92 5.87 1.37 1.09
C SER A 92 5.37 2.80 0.93
N ILE A 93 5.39 3.32 -0.30
CA ILE A 93 4.81 4.63 -0.63
C ILE A 93 3.28 4.60 -0.46
N SER A 94 2.61 3.60 -1.03
CA SER A 94 1.14 3.49 -0.98
C SER A 94 0.63 3.38 0.45
N GLU A 95 1.31 2.64 1.29
CA GLU A 95 1.00 2.49 2.71
C GLU A 95 1.22 3.78 3.53
N GLY A 96 2.12 4.65 3.07
CA GLY A 96 2.34 5.98 3.65
C GLY A 96 1.23 7.00 3.30
N ILE A 97 0.32 6.64 2.38
CA ILE A 97 -0.77 7.48 1.88
C ILE A 97 -2.11 6.73 2.04
N ASP A 98 -2.33 6.14 3.19
CA ASP A 98 -3.40 5.20 3.50
C ASP A 98 -4.84 5.75 3.37
N ASP A 99 -5.00 7.07 3.38
CA ASP A 99 -6.29 7.75 3.23
C ASP A 99 -6.69 8.00 1.76
N ARG A 100 -5.92 7.51 0.79
CA ARG A 100 -6.14 7.77 -0.62
C ARG A 100 -6.30 6.51 -1.44
N LYS A 101 -7.13 6.60 -2.49
CA LYS A 101 -7.23 5.54 -3.48
C LYS A 101 -5.91 5.43 -4.26
N VAL A 102 -5.32 4.25 -4.26
CA VAL A 102 -4.10 3.94 -5.02
C VAL A 102 -4.47 3.24 -6.32
N ILE A 103 -3.94 3.72 -7.43
CA ILE A 103 -4.11 3.12 -8.76
C ILE A 103 -2.75 2.64 -9.25
N CYS A 104 -2.62 1.32 -9.45
CA CYS A 104 -1.41 0.72 -9.99
C CYS A 104 -1.58 0.41 -11.48
N LEU A 105 -0.69 0.96 -12.32
CA LEU A 105 -0.64 0.66 -13.75
C LEU A 105 0.51 -0.31 -14.00
N LEU A 106 0.19 -1.49 -14.48
CA LEU A 106 1.14 -2.59 -14.68
C LEU A 106 0.88 -3.27 -16.04
N PRO A 107 1.91 -3.83 -16.68
CA PRO A 107 1.73 -4.81 -17.74
C PRO A 107 0.89 -6.00 -17.21
N ALA A 108 -0.02 -6.53 -18.04
CA ALA A 108 -0.93 -7.62 -17.63
C ALA A 108 -0.18 -8.84 -17.07
N SER A 109 0.97 -9.19 -17.64
CA SER A 109 1.82 -10.30 -17.19
C SER A 109 2.39 -10.14 -15.78
N LEU A 110 2.50 -8.90 -15.28
CA LEU A 110 3.07 -8.61 -13.95
C LEU A 110 2.01 -8.47 -12.85
N LYS A 111 0.72 -8.48 -13.22
CA LYS A 111 -0.38 -8.30 -12.25
C LYS A 111 -0.34 -9.33 -11.12
N GLY A 112 -0.21 -10.61 -11.45
CA GLY A 112 -0.15 -11.70 -10.46
C GLY A 112 1.02 -11.53 -9.49
N ASN A 113 2.21 -11.30 -10.03
CA ASN A 113 3.41 -11.09 -9.23
C ASN A 113 3.28 -9.89 -8.29
N TYR A 114 2.69 -8.79 -8.77
CA TYR A 114 2.52 -7.59 -7.93
C TYR A 114 1.52 -7.80 -6.80
N ILE A 115 0.45 -8.57 -7.03
CA ILE A 115 -0.51 -8.96 -5.98
C ILE A 115 0.19 -9.80 -4.90
N GLU A 116 1.03 -10.77 -5.28
CA GLU A 116 1.82 -11.54 -4.31
C GLU A 116 2.81 -10.66 -3.53
N GLU A 117 3.41 -9.67 -4.17
CA GLU A 117 4.27 -8.69 -3.51
C GLU A 117 3.49 -7.82 -2.49
N ILE A 118 2.26 -7.41 -2.83
CA ILE A 118 1.38 -6.69 -1.88
C ILE A 118 1.06 -7.56 -0.66
N LYS A 119 0.72 -8.82 -0.87
CA LYS A 119 0.47 -9.76 0.22
C LYS A 119 1.70 -9.96 1.11
N LYS A 120 2.89 -9.94 0.53
CA LYS A 120 4.16 -10.16 1.22
C LYS A 120 4.68 -8.92 1.95
N PHE A 121 4.55 -7.74 1.36
CA PHE A 121 5.15 -6.50 1.86
C PHE A 121 4.13 -5.45 2.32
N GLY A 122 2.84 -5.65 2.08
CA GLY A 122 1.78 -4.76 2.48
C GLY A 122 1.45 -4.81 3.97
N GLN A 123 0.38 -4.14 4.36
CA GLN A 123 -0.11 -4.16 5.74
C GLN A 123 -0.54 -5.57 6.15
N MET A 124 -0.57 -5.80 7.46
CA MET A 124 -0.97 -7.09 8.04
C MET A 124 -2.36 -7.57 7.59
N SER A 125 -3.25 -6.64 7.24
CA SER A 125 -4.56 -6.92 6.65
C SER A 125 -4.49 -7.64 5.30
N TYR A 126 -3.42 -7.39 4.52
CA TYR A 126 -3.15 -8.10 3.26
C TYR A 126 -2.38 -9.39 3.48
N ASN A 127 -1.73 -9.51 4.64
CA ASN A 127 -0.82 -10.58 5.01
C ASN A 127 -1.51 -11.78 5.69
N LYS A 128 -2.76 -11.62 6.12
CA LYS A 128 -3.50 -12.71 6.74
C LYS A 128 -3.70 -13.85 5.73
N ASN A 129 -2.68 -14.68 5.62
CA ASN A 129 -2.68 -16.02 5.03
C ASN A 129 -3.32 -16.14 3.63
N PHE A 130 -3.25 -15.06 2.82
CA PHE A 130 -3.73 -15.11 1.44
C PHE A 130 -5.23 -15.41 1.29
N PHE A 131 -6.05 -15.15 2.28
CA PHE A 131 -7.48 -15.48 2.32
C PHE A 131 -8.39 -14.45 1.66
N TRP A 132 -7.86 -13.69 0.72
CA TRP A 132 -8.70 -12.87 -0.14
C TRP A 132 -9.42 -13.78 -1.13
N LYS A 133 -10.70 -13.98 -0.92
CA LYS A 133 -11.57 -14.70 -1.85
C LYS A 133 -12.36 -13.68 -2.66
N PHE A 134 -12.28 -13.80 -3.98
CA PHE A 134 -13.17 -13.06 -4.86
C PHE A 134 -14.55 -13.71 -4.82
N ILE A 135 -15.55 -12.94 -4.41
CA ILE A 135 -16.93 -13.39 -4.37
C ILE A 135 -17.70 -12.59 -5.42
N THR A 136 -18.26 -13.30 -6.39
CA THR A 136 -19.07 -12.72 -7.44
C THR A 136 -20.38 -12.20 -6.85
N ILE A 137 -20.75 -10.98 -7.21
CA ILE A 137 -22.02 -10.36 -6.84
C ILE A 137 -23.08 -10.83 -7.81
N PRO A 138 -24.22 -11.34 -7.33
CA PRO A 138 -25.32 -11.73 -8.19
C PRO A 138 -25.91 -10.52 -8.92
N ASP A 139 -26.28 -10.71 -10.18
CA ASP A 139 -26.91 -9.63 -10.99
C ASP A 139 -28.41 -9.46 -10.67
N LYS A 140 -29.05 -10.48 -10.10
CA LYS A 140 -30.45 -10.44 -9.74
C LYS A 140 -30.68 -9.75 -8.41
N GLU A 141 -31.63 -8.86 -8.34
CA GLU A 141 -31.88 -7.99 -7.18
C GLU A 141 -32.23 -8.76 -5.90
N ASP A 142 -32.99 -9.86 -6.02
CA ASP A 142 -33.36 -10.71 -4.86
C ASP A 142 -32.16 -11.48 -4.31
N ASP A 143 -31.29 -11.96 -5.19
CA ASP A 143 -30.07 -12.66 -4.80
C ASP A 143 -29.04 -11.68 -4.23
N LEU A 144 -29.04 -10.45 -4.71
CA LEU A 144 -28.19 -9.38 -4.19
C LEU A 144 -28.55 -9.01 -2.74
N LYS A 145 -29.83 -8.99 -2.38
CA LYS A 145 -30.28 -8.76 -1.00
C LYS A 145 -29.78 -9.86 -0.06
N LYS A 146 -29.98 -11.11 -0.44
CA LYS A 146 -29.49 -12.27 0.31
C LYS A 146 -27.96 -12.27 0.44
N PHE A 147 -27.27 -11.94 -0.63
CA PHE A 147 -25.82 -11.82 -0.66
C PHE A 147 -25.34 -10.77 0.34
N LYS A 148 -25.95 -9.57 0.36
CA LYS A 148 -25.62 -8.49 1.32
C LYS A 148 -25.83 -8.94 2.76
N GLU A 149 -26.93 -9.60 3.07
CA GLU A 149 -27.21 -10.13 4.41
C GLU A 149 -26.17 -11.19 4.85
N ILE A 150 -25.80 -12.12 3.96
CA ILE A 150 -24.78 -13.13 4.26
C ILE A 150 -23.44 -12.50 4.58
N ILE A 151 -23.04 -11.46 3.84
CA ILE A 151 -21.76 -10.79 4.03
C ILE A 151 -21.74 -9.97 5.32
N ILE A 152 -22.82 -9.28 5.63
CA ILE A 152 -22.97 -8.54 6.89
C ILE A 152 -22.93 -9.52 8.08
N ASN A 153 -23.62 -10.64 8.00
CA ASN A 153 -23.60 -11.69 9.03
C ASN A 153 -22.21 -12.33 9.20
N LYS A 154 -21.35 -12.29 8.20
CA LYS A 154 -19.95 -12.70 8.28
C LYS A 154 -19.00 -11.61 8.84
N GLY A 155 -19.54 -10.51 9.37
CA GLY A 155 -18.80 -9.46 10.07
C GLY A 155 -18.30 -8.33 9.17
N PHE A 156 -18.80 -8.20 7.94
CA PHE A 156 -18.47 -7.06 7.07
C PHE A 156 -19.27 -5.81 7.49
N PRO A 157 -18.60 -4.64 7.54
CA PRO A 157 -19.29 -3.39 7.79
C PRO A 157 -20.37 -3.14 6.72
N GLU A 158 -21.59 -2.85 7.18
CA GLU A 158 -22.74 -2.61 6.29
C GLU A 158 -22.49 -1.49 5.28
N GLU A 159 -21.73 -0.48 5.68
CA GLU A 159 -21.33 0.64 4.82
C GLU A 159 -20.49 0.18 3.61
N LEU A 160 -19.60 -0.78 3.79
CA LEU A 160 -18.78 -1.33 2.72
C LEU A 160 -19.60 -2.17 1.72
N VAL A 161 -20.64 -2.82 2.22
CA VAL A 161 -21.52 -3.67 1.39
C VAL A 161 -22.51 -2.81 0.58
N LYS A 162 -22.91 -1.66 1.11
CA LYS A 162 -23.81 -0.73 0.43
C LYS A 162 -23.12 0.14 -0.63
N ASN A 163 -21.81 0.35 -0.50
CA ASN A 163 -21.08 1.25 -1.37
C ASN A 163 -20.50 0.49 -2.57
N GLU A 164 -21.08 0.64 -3.73
CA GLU A 164 -20.65 -0.01 -4.98
C GLU A 164 -19.24 0.38 -5.44
N ASN A 165 -18.63 1.42 -4.87
CA ASN A 165 -17.27 1.83 -5.18
C ASN A 165 -16.22 0.78 -4.76
N TYR A 166 -16.56 -0.16 -3.90
CA TYR A 166 -15.69 -1.28 -3.49
C TYR A 166 -15.81 -2.51 -4.40
N TYR A 167 -16.72 -2.47 -5.37
CA TYR A 167 -16.89 -3.55 -6.31
C TYR A 167 -15.83 -3.47 -7.40
N THR A 168 -15.28 -4.63 -7.77
CA THR A 168 -14.32 -4.75 -8.87
C THR A 168 -14.82 -5.73 -9.91
N VAL A 169 -14.30 -5.64 -11.12
CA VAL A 169 -14.64 -6.55 -12.22
C VAL A 169 -13.42 -7.39 -12.55
N ILE A 170 -13.60 -8.72 -12.54
CA ILE A 170 -12.59 -9.69 -12.95
C ILE A 170 -13.27 -10.70 -13.88
N ASP A 171 -12.71 -10.92 -15.05
CA ASP A 171 -13.23 -11.82 -16.07
C ASP A 171 -14.73 -11.60 -16.35
N ASP A 172 -15.10 -10.32 -16.59
CA ASP A 172 -16.46 -9.83 -16.80
C ASP A 172 -17.46 -10.10 -15.66
N LYS A 173 -16.96 -10.53 -14.49
CA LYS A 173 -17.77 -10.73 -13.29
C LYS A 173 -17.54 -9.61 -12.29
N ARG A 174 -18.62 -8.95 -11.89
CA ARG A 174 -18.62 -7.97 -10.80
C ARG A 174 -18.55 -8.70 -9.46
N GLY A 175 -17.66 -8.27 -8.58
CA GLY A 175 -17.46 -8.94 -7.30
C GLY A 175 -16.73 -8.09 -6.28
N VAL A 176 -16.54 -8.64 -5.10
CA VAL A 176 -15.77 -8.05 -4.02
C VAL A 176 -14.70 -9.04 -3.54
N PHE A 177 -13.56 -8.51 -3.10
CA PHE A 177 -12.59 -9.32 -2.38
C PHE A 177 -12.91 -9.31 -0.89
N LEU A 178 -13.10 -10.47 -0.34
CA LEU A 178 -13.33 -10.67 1.08
C LEU A 178 -12.22 -11.50 1.70
N ILE A 179 -11.86 -11.18 2.93
CA ILE A 179 -11.00 -12.04 3.74
C ILE A 179 -11.88 -13.15 4.31
N ASP A 180 -11.52 -14.40 4.09
CA ASP A 180 -12.22 -15.53 4.66
C ASP A 180 -11.92 -15.61 6.18
N PRO A 181 -12.90 -15.35 7.06
CA PRO A 181 -12.66 -15.35 8.50
C PRO A 181 -12.45 -16.76 9.07
N ASP A 182 -12.75 -17.80 8.30
CA ASP A 182 -12.74 -19.19 8.77
C ASP A 182 -11.40 -19.90 8.48
N LYS A 183 -10.40 -19.16 8.02
CA LYS A 183 -9.06 -19.71 7.73
C LYS A 183 -8.00 -18.94 8.48
#